data_3a008484f5cdec3b575e40769ac99df1
#
_entry.id   3a008484f5cdec3b575e40769ac99df1
#
_cell.length_a   1.000
_cell.length_b   1.000
_cell.length_c   1.000
_cell.angle_alpha   90.00
_cell.angle_beta   90.00
_cell.angle_gamma   90.00
#
_symmetry.space_group_name_H-M   'P 1'
#
loop_
_entity.id
_entity.type
_entity.pdbx_description
1 polymer ?
#
loop_
_entity_poly.entity_id
_entity_poly.type
_entity_poly.pdbx_seq_one_letter_code
_entity_poly.pdbx_strand_id
1 'polypeptide(L)' 'MNLTFQVEGMSCNHCKMAVTNALKELDGVEKVEVSLEKGTVEVEYDDKKVTIEKMKNAIEDQGYDVK' A
#
# COMPACT_ATOMS: atom_id res chain seq x y z
N MET A 1 7.47 9.38 -7.32
CA MET A 1 7.87 9.55 -5.91
C MET A 1 7.72 8.23 -5.17
N ASN A 2 8.55 8.01 -4.18
CA ASN A 2 8.52 6.78 -3.39
C ASN A 2 8.07 7.08 -1.98
N LEU A 3 7.25 6.20 -1.43
CA LEU A 3 6.73 6.35 -0.08
C LEU A 3 6.67 4.98 0.59
N THR A 4 7.01 4.94 1.87
CA THR A 4 6.92 3.71 2.66
C THR A 4 5.88 3.89 3.75
N PHE A 5 4.88 3.01 3.75
CA PHE A 5 3.87 2.95 4.81
C PHE A 5 4.26 1.87 5.81
N GLN A 6 4.01 2.12 7.08
CA GLN A 6 4.04 1.08 8.09
C GLN A 6 2.61 0.57 8.27
N VAL A 7 2.42 -0.70 8.02
CA VAL A 7 1.08 -1.31 8.02
C VAL A 7 1.04 -2.44 9.03
N GLU A 8 0.06 -2.39 9.92
CA GLU A 8 -0.15 -3.44 10.91
C GLU A 8 -1.24 -4.40 10.44
N GLY A 9 -1.14 -5.65 10.86
CA GLY A 9 -2.14 -6.66 10.56
C GLY A 9 -1.80 -7.53 9.36
N MET A 10 -0.75 -7.22 8.61
CA MET A 10 -0.32 -8.07 7.51
C MET A 10 0.48 -9.24 8.07
N SER A 11 -0.04 -10.46 7.92
CA SER A 11 0.60 -11.64 8.49
C SER A 11 0.79 -12.78 7.51
N CYS A 12 0.30 -12.66 6.29
CA CYS A 12 0.39 -13.75 5.31
C CYS A 12 0.44 -13.21 3.87
N ASN A 13 0.72 -14.10 2.94
CA ASN A 13 0.83 -13.73 1.53
C ASN A 13 -0.50 -13.19 0.96
N HIS A 14 -1.62 -13.64 1.48
CA HIS A 14 -2.92 -13.13 1.05
C HIS A 14 -3.07 -11.65 1.40
N CYS A 15 -2.60 -11.26 2.57
CA CYS A 15 -2.58 -9.86 2.98
C CYS A 15 -1.71 -9.04 2.05
N LYS A 16 -0.53 -9.55 1.74
CA LYS A 16 0.39 -8.90 0.80
C LYS A 16 -0.28 -8.68 -0.55
N MET A 17 -0.93 -9.69 -1.08
CA MET A 17 -1.60 -9.61 -2.38
C MET A 17 -2.76 -8.63 -2.35
N ALA A 18 -3.56 -8.65 -1.28
CA ALA A 18 -4.69 -7.75 -1.15
C ALA A 18 -4.25 -6.29 -1.17
N VAL A 19 -3.23 -5.96 -0.39
CA VAL A 19 -2.69 -4.60 -0.32
C VAL A 19 -2.08 -4.20 -1.68
N THR A 20 -1.30 -5.09 -2.27
CA THR A 20 -0.68 -4.84 -3.57
C THR A 20 -1.74 -4.53 -4.63
N ASN A 21 -2.77 -5.36 -4.71
CA ASN A 21 -3.82 -5.18 -5.70
C ASN A 21 -4.63 -3.91 -5.46
N ALA A 22 -4.95 -3.63 -4.20
CA ALA A 22 -5.69 -2.42 -3.85
C ALA A 22 -4.95 -1.17 -4.28
N LEU A 23 -3.64 -1.12 -4.06
CA LEU A 23 -2.82 0.02 -4.44
C LEU A 23 -2.64 0.11 -5.95
N LYS A 24 -2.45 -1.02 -6.63
CA LYS A 24 -2.26 -1.02 -8.08
C LYS A 24 -3.51 -0.61 -8.84
N GLU A 25 -4.68 -0.73 -8.24
CA GLU A 25 -5.93 -0.28 -8.86
C GLU A 25 -6.03 1.24 -8.90
N LEU A 26 -5.25 1.94 -8.09
CA LEU A 26 -5.26 3.40 -8.08
C LEU A 26 -4.49 3.94 -9.28
N ASP A 27 -5.09 4.92 -9.95
CA ASP A 27 -4.43 5.59 -11.06
C ASP A 27 -3.26 6.40 -10.51
N GLY A 28 -2.09 6.23 -11.11
CA GLY A 28 -0.89 6.93 -10.68
C GLY A 28 0.06 6.08 -9.86
N VAL A 29 -0.35 4.91 -9.40
CA VAL A 29 0.53 3.98 -8.70
C VAL A 29 1.30 3.16 -9.75
N GLU A 30 2.63 3.27 -9.71
CA GLU A 30 3.49 2.60 -10.68
C GLU A 30 4.04 1.28 -10.17
N LYS A 31 4.39 1.22 -8.89
CA LYS A 31 4.99 0.02 -8.32
C LYS A 31 4.63 -0.10 -6.85
N VAL A 32 4.38 -1.33 -6.42
CA VAL A 32 4.07 -1.63 -5.02
C VAL A 32 4.95 -2.79 -4.58
N GLU A 33 5.60 -2.65 -3.44
CA GLU A 33 6.40 -3.70 -2.86
C GLU A 33 6.05 -3.83 -1.38
N VAL A 34 5.61 -5.01 -0.98
CA VAL A 34 5.19 -5.28 0.39
C VAL A 34 6.21 -6.18 1.07
N SER A 35 6.61 -5.79 2.28
CA SER A 35 7.47 -6.62 3.13
C SER A 35 6.69 -7.05 4.35
N LEU A 36 6.33 -8.31 4.42
CA LEU A 36 5.61 -8.88 5.58
C LEU A 36 6.50 -8.90 6.81
N GLU A 37 7.77 -9.15 6.60
CA GLU A 37 8.74 -9.24 7.69
C GLU A 37 8.89 -7.92 8.43
N LYS A 38 8.91 -6.82 7.68
CA LYS A 38 9.06 -5.49 8.25
C LYS A 38 7.72 -4.82 8.54
N GLY A 39 6.63 -5.37 7.99
CA GLY A 39 5.32 -4.73 8.09
C GLY A 39 5.25 -3.43 7.32
N THR A 40 5.97 -3.33 6.20
CA THR A 40 6.03 -2.10 5.40
C THR A 40 5.53 -2.32 3.99
N VAL A 41 5.03 -1.24 3.40
CA VAL A 41 4.61 -1.23 2.00
C VAL A 41 5.30 -0.05 1.32
N GLU A 42 6.13 -0.34 0.33
CA GLU A 42 6.79 0.68 -0.46
C GLU A 42 6.01 0.90 -1.75
N VAL A 43 5.71 2.15 -2.04
CA VAL A 43 4.91 2.52 -3.20
C VAL A 43 5.67 3.54 -4.03
N GLU A 44 5.77 3.27 -5.33
CA GLU A 44 6.25 4.23 -6.29
C GLU A 44 5.05 4.78 -7.04
N TYR A 45 4.85 6.08 -7.03
CA TYR A 45 3.63 6.69 -7.53
C TYR A 45 3.89 8.08 -8.12
N ASP A 46 2.91 8.52 -8.92
CA ASP A 46 2.90 9.89 -9.47
C ASP A 46 2.02 10.74 -8.56
N ASP A 47 2.62 11.69 -7.83
CA ASP A 47 1.91 12.53 -6.88
C ASP A 47 0.91 13.48 -7.51
N LYS A 48 0.95 13.63 -8.81
CA LYS A 48 -0.03 14.43 -9.55
C LYS A 48 -1.31 13.65 -9.84
N LYS A 49 -1.24 12.33 -9.80
CA LYS A 49 -2.38 11.46 -10.13
C LYS A 49 -3.02 10.84 -8.90
N VAL A 50 -2.26 10.57 -7.87
CA VAL A 50 -2.74 9.92 -6.66
C VAL A 50 -2.15 10.61 -5.43
N THR A 51 -2.95 10.66 -4.36
CA THR A 51 -2.50 11.26 -3.10
C THR A 51 -2.13 10.17 -2.10
N ILE A 52 -1.31 10.55 -1.12
CA ILE A 52 -0.95 9.66 -0.02
C ILE A 52 -2.19 9.19 0.72
N GLU A 53 -3.15 10.09 0.91
CA GLU A 53 -4.40 9.79 1.59
C GLU A 53 -5.21 8.71 0.86
N LYS A 54 -5.26 8.76 -0.46
CA LYS A 54 -5.96 7.75 -1.25
C LYS A 54 -5.32 6.39 -1.11
N MET A 55 -3.99 6.35 -1.10
CA MET A 55 -3.25 5.09 -0.93
C MET A 55 -3.46 4.54 0.48
N LYS A 56 -3.41 5.39 1.49
CA LYS A 56 -3.67 4.99 2.86
C LYS A 56 -5.06 4.41 3.01
N ASN A 57 -6.07 5.08 2.45
CA ASN A 57 -7.45 4.62 2.51
C ASN A 57 -7.64 3.28 1.81
N ALA A 58 -6.95 3.06 0.70
CA ALA A 58 -7.01 1.79 -0.01
C ALA A 58 -6.49 0.64 0.85
N ILE A 59 -5.43 0.88 1.61
CA ILE A 59 -4.88 -0.12 2.53
C ILE A 59 -5.85 -0.37 3.68
N GLU A 60 -6.40 0.70 4.25
CA GLU A 60 -7.33 0.59 5.37
C GLU A 60 -8.63 -0.11 4.97
N ASP A 61 -9.07 0.08 3.74
CA ASP A 61 -10.25 -0.61 3.21
C ASP A 61 -10.07 -2.12 3.16
N GLN A 62 -8.85 -2.60 3.12
CA GLN A 62 -8.56 -4.02 3.16
C GLN A 62 -8.55 -4.58 4.59
N GLY A 63 -8.74 -3.72 5.58
CA GLY A 63 -8.80 -4.14 6.97
C GLY A 63 -7.49 -4.04 7.73
N TYR A 64 -6.52 -3.31 7.20
CA TYR A 64 -5.22 -3.12 7.85
C TYR A 64 -5.06 -1.71 8.35
N ASP A 65 -4.25 -1.53 9.39
CA ASP A 65 -3.99 -0.23 9.96
C ASP A 65 -2.69 0.35 9.41
N VAL A 66 -2.76 1.59 8.93
CA VAL A 66 -1.59 2.33 8.47
C VAL A 66 -1.15 3.29 9.56
N LYS A 67 0.12 3.26 9.88
CA LYS A 67 0.68 4.16 10.88
C LYS A 67 1.34 5.38 10.27
#